data_ced1d65d1c10f330e118a5d7a31f0076
#
_entry.id   ced1d65d1c10f330e118a5d7a31f0076
#
_cell.length_a   1.000
_cell.length_b   1.000
_cell.length_c   1.000
_cell.angle_alpha   90.00
_cell.angle_beta   90.00
_cell.angle_gamma   90.00
#
_symmetry.space_group_name_H-M   'P 1'
#
loop_
_entity.id
_entity.type
_entity.pdbx_description
1 polymer ?
#
loop_
_entity_poly.entity_id
_entity_poly.type
_entity_poly.pdbx_seq_one_letter_code
_entity_poly.pdbx_strand_id
1 'polypeptide(L)'
;VRDASYIAANMRAEDFREIACLWKHWDTRALGVCAVETAVPGMAWSVWYDGQPAAAFGFSRASAFDPEHWQAWAFGTDRFRRCVPQLTRHVLGFRSRIERDCRRLQVITLKDHDIAHRWIEALGARREGLLRSYGRGGEDFWIYAWVRRHAVTETTGCPGASGQDGRKASWE
;
A
#
# COMPACT_ATOMS: atom_id res chain seq x y z
N VAL A 1 -12.52 3.70 -12.19
CA VAL A 1 -11.88 5.04 -12.31
C VAL A 1 -12.82 6.14 -11.81
N ARG A 2 -14.04 6.29 -12.37
CA ARG A 2 -14.96 7.39 -12.04
C ARG A 2 -15.22 7.51 -10.52
N ASP A 3 -15.53 6.40 -9.85
CA ASP A 3 -15.81 6.41 -8.40
C ASP A 3 -14.56 6.77 -7.59
N ALA A 4 -13.39 6.23 -7.95
CA ALA A 4 -12.14 6.55 -7.27
C ALA A 4 -11.80 8.05 -7.40
N SER A 5 -12.04 8.65 -8.59
CA SER A 5 -11.86 10.09 -8.78
C SER A 5 -12.84 10.94 -7.96
N TYR A 6 -14.09 10.49 -7.85
CA TYR A 6 -15.08 11.15 -6.99
C TYR A 6 -14.66 11.08 -5.51
N ILE A 7 -14.26 9.89 -5.04
CA ILE A 7 -13.82 9.69 -3.65
C ILE A 7 -12.59 10.53 -3.35
N ALA A 8 -11.61 10.55 -4.26
CA ALA A 8 -10.40 11.35 -4.11
C ALA A 8 -10.68 12.87 -4.04
N ALA A 9 -11.64 13.36 -4.84
CA ALA A 9 -12.06 14.75 -4.81
C ALA A 9 -12.86 15.14 -3.54
N ASN A 10 -13.40 14.17 -2.83
CA ASN A 10 -14.23 14.35 -1.64
C ASN A 10 -13.63 13.63 -0.41
N MET A 11 -12.30 13.52 -0.36
CA MET A 11 -11.61 12.87 0.75
C MET A 11 -11.91 13.55 2.08
N ARG A 12 -12.05 12.74 3.13
CA ARG A 12 -12.04 13.22 4.51
C ARG A 12 -10.70 13.87 4.85
N ALA A 13 -10.71 14.76 5.81
CA ALA A 13 -9.56 15.61 6.14
C ALA A 13 -8.29 14.80 6.49
N GLU A 14 -8.44 13.68 7.20
CA GLU A 14 -7.31 12.84 7.63
C GLU A 14 -6.59 12.20 6.44
N ASP A 15 -7.35 11.63 5.49
CA ASP A 15 -6.79 11.00 4.30
C ASP A 15 -6.18 12.06 3.37
N PHE A 16 -6.84 13.21 3.22
CA PHE A 16 -6.31 14.33 2.45
C PHE A 16 -4.97 14.82 3.02
N ARG A 17 -4.88 14.98 4.35
CA ARG A 17 -3.64 15.40 5.03
C ARG A 17 -2.49 14.43 4.76
N GLU A 18 -2.74 13.12 4.87
CA GLU A 18 -1.73 12.10 4.62
C GLU A 18 -1.26 12.11 3.16
N ILE A 19 -2.21 12.11 2.24
CA ILE A 19 -1.91 12.06 0.81
C ILE A 19 -1.22 13.35 0.33
N ALA A 20 -1.59 14.51 0.86
CA ALA A 20 -0.96 15.79 0.55
C ALA A 20 0.54 15.81 0.89
N CYS A 21 0.97 15.04 1.89
CA CYS A 21 2.39 14.87 2.20
C CYS A 21 3.16 14.10 1.11
N LEU A 22 2.50 13.31 0.29
CA LEU A 22 3.12 12.45 -0.72
C LEU A 22 2.82 12.89 -2.14
N TRP A 23 1.62 13.40 -2.39
CA TRP A 23 1.12 13.76 -3.72
C TRP A 23 1.45 15.21 -4.08
N LYS A 24 2.18 15.39 -5.18
CA LYS A 24 2.64 16.73 -5.61
C LYS A 24 1.54 17.56 -6.28
N HIS A 25 0.58 16.90 -6.91
CA HIS A 25 -0.40 17.56 -7.74
C HIS A 25 -1.62 17.99 -6.94
N TRP A 26 -2.17 19.18 -7.24
CA TRP A 26 -3.37 19.70 -6.58
C TRP A 26 -4.67 19.05 -7.06
N ASP A 27 -4.63 18.39 -8.22
CA ASP A 27 -5.78 17.67 -8.73
C ASP A 27 -5.94 16.33 -8.03
N THR A 28 -6.80 16.31 -7.01
CA THR A 28 -7.12 15.08 -6.28
C THR A 28 -7.89 14.06 -7.13
N ARG A 29 -8.58 14.48 -8.19
CA ARG A 29 -9.24 13.55 -9.13
C ARG A 29 -8.21 12.73 -9.89
N ALA A 30 -7.11 13.35 -10.28
CA ALA A 30 -5.98 12.66 -10.91
C ALA A 30 -5.38 11.57 -10.00
N LEU A 31 -5.38 11.78 -8.67
CA LEU A 31 -5.01 10.73 -7.72
C LEU A 31 -5.88 9.48 -7.86
N GLY A 32 -7.20 9.64 -7.95
CA GLY A 32 -8.12 8.52 -8.11
C GLY A 32 -7.89 7.74 -9.41
N VAL A 33 -7.57 8.43 -10.50
CA VAL A 33 -7.17 7.80 -11.79
C VAL A 33 -5.87 7.03 -11.60
N CYS A 34 -4.82 7.70 -11.09
CA CYS A 34 -3.50 7.11 -10.89
C CYS A 34 -3.57 5.86 -10.00
N ALA A 35 -4.31 5.91 -8.89
CA ALA A 35 -4.46 4.79 -7.98
C ALA A 35 -5.05 3.54 -8.65
N VAL A 36 -6.04 3.71 -9.54
CA VAL A 36 -6.66 2.60 -10.27
C VAL A 36 -5.76 2.10 -11.40
N GLU A 37 -5.13 3.00 -12.16
CA GLU A 37 -4.27 2.64 -13.29
C GLU A 37 -2.98 1.94 -12.87
N THR A 38 -2.45 2.30 -11.71
CA THR A 38 -1.24 1.66 -11.15
C THR A 38 -1.53 0.42 -10.31
N ALA A 39 -2.81 0.09 -10.10
CA ALA A 39 -3.18 -1.08 -9.32
C ALA A 39 -2.79 -2.38 -10.05
N VAL A 40 -2.51 -3.41 -9.25
CA VAL A 40 -2.42 -4.77 -9.78
C VAL A 40 -3.76 -5.13 -10.42
N PRO A 41 -3.77 -5.71 -11.64
CA PRO A 41 -5.01 -5.96 -12.39
C PRO A 41 -6.07 -6.70 -11.55
N GLY A 42 -7.27 -6.11 -11.47
CA GLY A 42 -8.38 -6.63 -10.67
C GLY A 42 -8.25 -6.42 -9.16
N MET A 43 -7.28 -5.63 -8.70
CA MET A 43 -7.00 -5.40 -7.28
C MET A 43 -7.24 -3.94 -6.85
N ALA A 44 -8.26 -3.30 -7.41
CA ALA A 44 -8.75 -1.99 -6.96
C ALA A 44 -10.28 -2.02 -6.88
N TRP A 45 -10.82 -1.48 -5.79
CA TRP A 45 -12.26 -1.50 -5.50
C TRP A 45 -12.75 -0.15 -5.03
N SER A 46 -14.02 0.14 -5.34
CA SER A 46 -14.77 1.23 -4.75
C SER A 46 -15.85 0.66 -3.82
N VAL A 47 -15.96 1.21 -2.64
CA VAL A 47 -16.97 0.87 -1.63
C VAL A 47 -18.07 1.91 -1.67
N TRP A 48 -19.29 1.45 -1.64
CA TRP A 48 -20.48 2.30 -1.64
C TRP A 48 -21.19 2.20 -0.29
N TYR A 49 -21.70 3.31 0.17
CA TYR A 49 -22.51 3.39 1.37
C TYR A 49 -23.68 4.34 1.11
N ASP A 50 -24.90 3.86 1.35
CA ASP A 50 -26.12 4.63 1.16
C ASP A 50 -26.20 5.27 -0.24
N GLY A 51 -25.98 4.44 -1.28
CA GLY A 51 -26.04 4.86 -2.68
C GLY A 51 -24.95 5.84 -3.14
N GLN A 52 -23.91 6.08 -2.33
CA GLN A 52 -22.83 7.01 -2.64
C GLN A 52 -21.46 6.33 -2.51
N PRO A 53 -20.47 6.68 -3.37
CA PRO A 53 -19.11 6.22 -3.21
C PRO A 53 -18.53 6.70 -1.87
N ALA A 54 -18.01 5.77 -1.05
CA ALA A 54 -17.55 6.04 0.30
C ALA A 54 -16.05 5.88 0.48
N ALA A 55 -15.45 4.86 -0.14
CA ALA A 55 -14.02 4.60 -0.07
C ALA A 55 -13.51 3.93 -1.34
N ALA A 56 -12.23 4.12 -1.63
CA ALA A 56 -11.48 3.37 -2.61
C ALA A 56 -10.27 2.73 -1.93
N PHE A 57 -9.95 1.51 -2.29
CA PHE A 57 -8.78 0.81 -1.82
C PHE A 57 -8.25 -0.15 -2.87
N GLY A 58 -7.00 -0.51 -2.75
CA GLY A 58 -6.39 -1.45 -3.69
C GLY A 58 -4.93 -1.74 -3.37
N PHE A 59 -4.31 -2.45 -4.28
CA PHE A 59 -2.93 -2.86 -4.20
C PHE A 59 -2.20 -2.48 -5.47
N SER A 60 -1.04 -1.84 -5.35
CA SER A 60 -0.12 -1.53 -6.43
C SER A 60 1.18 -2.30 -6.23
N ARG A 61 1.97 -2.45 -7.27
CA ARG A 61 3.32 -3.02 -7.12
C ARG A 61 4.22 -2.03 -6.37
N ALA A 62 4.88 -2.49 -5.32
CA ALA A 62 5.84 -1.68 -4.56
C ALA A 62 7.21 -1.62 -5.24
N SER A 63 7.52 -2.56 -6.14
CA SER A 63 8.76 -2.63 -6.90
C SER A 63 8.47 -3.03 -8.34
N ALA A 64 9.22 -2.44 -9.28
CA ALA A 64 9.18 -2.85 -10.68
C ALA A 64 9.87 -4.21 -10.93
N PHE A 65 10.76 -4.62 -10.02
CA PHE A 65 11.60 -5.81 -10.16
C PHE A 65 11.05 -7.03 -9.42
N ASP A 66 10.11 -6.82 -8.48
CA ASP A 66 9.53 -7.89 -7.66
C ASP A 66 8.00 -7.86 -7.80
N PRO A 67 7.42 -8.73 -8.64
CA PRO A 67 5.98 -8.77 -8.88
C PRO A 67 5.18 -9.24 -7.66
N GLU A 68 5.81 -9.89 -6.69
CA GLU A 68 5.18 -10.38 -5.45
C GLU A 68 5.30 -9.38 -4.28
N HIS A 69 5.89 -8.20 -4.51
CA HIS A 69 5.98 -7.13 -3.53
C HIS A 69 4.95 -6.04 -3.85
N TRP A 70 3.90 -5.95 -3.02
CA TRP A 70 2.79 -5.04 -3.21
C TRP A 70 2.71 -3.98 -2.13
N GLN A 71 2.07 -2.87 -2.47
CA GLN A 71 1.72 -1.79 -1.56
C GLN A 71 0.21 -1.59 -1.53
N ALA A 72 -0.36 -1.65 -0.34
CA ALA A 72 -1.77 -1.32 -0.11
C ALA A 72 -1.95 0.21 -0.05
N TRP A 73 -3.10 0.65 -0.56
CA TRP A 73 -3.55 2.03 -0.44
C TRP A 73 -5.05 2.07 -0.18
N ALA A 74 -5.50 3.09 0.54
CA ALA A 74 -6.91 3.35 0.78
C ALA A 74 -7.13 4.84 1.03
N PHE A 75 -8.24 5.36 0.56
CA PHE A 75 -8.72 6.70 0.89
C PHE A 75 -10.24 6.73 0.81
N GLY A 76 -10.88 7.66 1.52
CA GLY A 76 -12.32 7.71 1.56
C GLY A 76 -12.90 9.07 1.89
N THR A 77 -14.21 9.18 1.66
CA THR A 77 -15.02 10.31 2.10
C THR A 77 -15.34 10.20 3.60
N ASP A 78 -16.04 11.15 4.17
CA ASP A 78 -16.51 11.08 5.57
C ASP A 78 -17.37 9.84 5.86
N ARG A 79 -17.96 9.24 4.81
CA ARG A 79 -18.72 7.98 4.92
C ARG A 79 -17.84 6.76 5.16
N PHE A 80 -16.54 6.84 4.90
CA PHE A 80 -15.61 5.72 5.05
C PHE A 80 -15.71 5.06 6.42
N ARG A 81 -15.81 5.84 7.50
CA ARG A 81 -15.93 5.32 8.87
C ARG A 81 -17.07 4.32 9.05
N ARG A 82 -18.18 4.51 8.34
CA ARG A 82 -19.34 3.62 8.39
C ARG A 82 -19.13 2.31 7.63
N CYS A 83 -18.22 2.30 6.68
CA CYS A 83 -17.89 1.12 5.87
C CYS A 83 -16.81 0.24 6.51
N VAL A 84 -16.02 0.77 7.45
CA VAL A 84 -14.85 0.08 8.01
C VAL A 84 -15.16 -1.34 8.50
N PRO A 85 -16.25 -1.64 9.25
CA PRO A 85 -16.52 -3.00 9.71
C PRO A 85 -16.77 -4.00 8.57
N GLN A 86 -17.49 -3.58 7.52
CA GLN A 86 -17.76 -4.42 6.36
C GLN A 86 -16.52 -4.58 5.50
N LEU A 87 -15.77 -3.49 5.29
CA LEU A 87 -14.52 -3.50 4.54
C LEU A 87 -13.48 -4.38 5.22
N THR A 88 -13.33 -4.28 6.53
CA THR A 88 -12.43 -5.15 7.32
C THR A 88 -12.74 -6.62 7.07
N ARG A 89 -14.03 -7.00 7.15
CA ARG A 89 -14.48 -8.37 6.92
C ARG A 89 -14.19 -8.83 5.50
N HIS A 90 -14.39 -7.95 4.53
CA HIS A 90 -14.12 -8.21 3.12
C HIS A 90 -12.62 -8.39 2.86
N VAL A 91 -11.77 -7.50 3.37
CA VAL A 91 -10.30 -7.58 3.23
C VAL A 91 -9.76 -8.86 3.88
N LEU A 92 -10.23 -9.22 5.06
CA LEU A 92 -9.86 -10.47 5.71
C LEU A 92 -10.28 -11.72 4.89
N GLY A 93 -11.42 -11.65 4.19
CA GLY A 93 -11.87 -12.70 3.26
C GLY A 93 -10.96 -12.86 2.02
N PHE A 94 -10.24 -11.83 1.61
CA PHE A 94 -9.29 -11.87 0.49
C PHE A 94 -7.89 -12.37 0.88
N ARG A 95 -7.62 -12.53 2.15
CA ARG A 95 -6.27 -12.81 2.66
C ARG A 95 -5.62 -13.99 1.94
N SER A 96 -6.31 -15.11 1.78
CA SER A 96 -5.77 -16.31 1.11
C SER A 96 -5.44 -16.08 -0.37
N ARG A 97 -6.17 -15.20 -1.05
CA ARG A 97 -5.86 -14.80 -2.43
C ARG A 97 -4.61 -13.92 -2.49
N ILE A 98 -4.52 -12.93 -1.60
CA ILE A 98 -3.35 -12.06 -1.50
C ILE A 98 -2.11 -12.89 -1.16
N GLU A 99 -2.21 -13.83 -0.20
CA GLU A 99 -1.09 -14.68 0.21
C GLU A 99 -0.58 -15.62 -0.90
N ARG A 100 -1.41 -15.96 -1.91
CA ARG A 100 -0.93 -16.74 -3.07
C ARG A 100 -0.07 -15.92 -4.01
N ASP A 101 -0.49 -14.67 -4.30
CA ASP A 101 0.05 -13.86 -5.37
C ASP A 101 1.05 -12.81 -4.86
N CYS A 102 1.11 -12.60 -3.54
CA CYS A 102 1.91 -11.59 -2.88
C CYS A 102 2.74 -12.21 -1.76
N ARG A 103 4.05 -12.07 -1.83
CA ARG A 103 4.99 -12.49 -0.79
C ARG A 103 5.06 -11.46 0.33
N ARG A 104 5.02 -10.18 -0.03
CA ARG A 104 5.08 -9.05 0.88
C ARG A 104 4.06 -7.99 0.48
N LEU A 105 3.10 -7.75 1.34
CA LEU A 105 2.20 -6.60 1.25
C LEU A 105 2.62 -5.58 2.30
N GLN A 106 2.88 -4.35 1.87
CA GLN A 106 3.21 -3.24 2.78
C GLN A 106 2.18 -2.11 2.67
N VAL A 107 2.13 -1.28 3.68
CA VAL A 107 1.42 -0.02 3.69
C VAL A 107 2.25 1.01 4.46
N ILE A 108 2.26 2.23 3.97
CA ILE A 108 2.86 3.38 4.65
C ILE A 108 1.74 4.34 5.03
N THR A 109 1.83 4.90 6.23
CA THR A 109 0.85 5.85 6.73
C THR A 109 1.53 6.93 7.56
N LEU A 110 0.96 8.14 7.51
CA LEU A 110 1.47 9.30 8.24
C LEU A 110 1.58 8.98 9.74
N LYS A 111 2.68 9.38 10.36
CA LYS A 111 3.00 9.06 11.76
C LYS A 111 1.87 9.36 12.74
N ASP A 112 1.15 10.45 12.51
CA ASP A 112 0.09 10.92 13.40
C ASP A 112 -1.33 10.49 12.97
N HIS A 113 -1.43 9.52 12.06
CA HIS A 113 -2.73 9.02 11.58
C HIS A 113 -3.21 7.82 12.41
N ASP A 114 -3.49 8.04 13.69
CA ASP A 114 -3.81 6.99 14.68
C ASP A 114 -4.96 6.06 14.27
N ILE A 115 -5.95 6.58 13.55
CA ILE A 115 -7.10 5.77 13.10
C ILE A 115 -6.64 4.73 12.07
N ALA A 116 -5.76 5.13 11.15
CA ALA A 116 -5.18 4.22 10.16
C ALA A 116 -4.30 3.17 10.84
N HIS A 117 -3.45 3.57 11.80
CA HIS A 117 -2.61 2.63 12.55
C HIS A 117 -3.42 1.51 13.19
N ARG A 118 -4.44 1.86 13.97
CA ARG A 118 -5.32 0.88 14.64
C ARG A 118 -6.00 -0.06 13.66
N TRP A 119 -6.45 0.45 12.51
CA TRP A 119 -7.09 -0.38 11.50
C TRP A 119 -6.12 -1.32 10.80
N ILE A 120 -4.95 -0.83 10.42
CA ILE A 120 -3.88 -1.62 9.78
C ILE A 120 -3.41 -2.75 10.72
N GLU A 121 -3.23 -2.45 12.01
CA GLU A 121 -2.87 -3.44 13.02
C GLU A 121 -4.01 -4.46 13.26
N ALA A 122 -5.27 -4.02 13.26
CA ALA A 122 -6.43 -4.91 13.35
C ALA A 122 -6.56 -5.86 12.13
N LEU A 123 -6.05 -5.46 10.96
CA LEU A 123 -5.92 -6.31 9.77
C LEU A 123 -4.74 -7.29 9.86
N GLY A 124 -3.95 -7.24 10.95
CA GLY A 124 -2.85 -8.16 11.22
C GLY A 124 -1.50 -7.74 10.63
N ALA A 125 -1.35 -6.50 10.18
CA ALA A 125 -0.04 -5.97 9.79
C ALA A 125 0.86 -5.77 11.01
N ARG A 126 2.16 -5.88 10.79
CA ARG A 126 3.17 -5.56 11.79
C ARG A 126 3.88 -4.27 11.43
N ARG A 127 4.05 -3.40 12.41
CA ARG A 127 4.87 -2.19 12.28
C ARG A 127 6.33 -2.61 12.17
N GLU A 128 7.02 -2.18 11.12
CA GLU A 128 8.40 -2.56 10.86
C GLU A 128 9.40 -1.43 11.09
N GLY A 129 9.00 -0.17 10.86
CA GLY A 129 9.94 0.93 11.04
C GLY A 129 9.35 2.30 10.80
N LEU A 130 10.09 3.32 11.23
CA LEU A 130 9.82 4.73 11.00
C LEU A 130 10.60 5.22 9.78
N LEU A 131 9.90 5.71 8.79
CA LEU A 131 10.46 6.38 7.63
C LEU A 131 10.56 7.88 7.95
N ARG A 132 11.76 8.32 8.34
CA ARG A 132 12.01 9.73 8.69
C ARG A 132 12.04 10.58 7.46
N SER A 133 11.41 11.76 7.54
CA SER A 133 11.36 12.74 6.45
C SER A 133 10.91 12.13 5.11
N TYR A 134 9.98 11.19 5.15
CA TYR A 134 9.48 10.48 3.98
C TYR A 134 8.50 11.35 3.17
N GLY A 135 7.72 12.17 3.84
CA GLY A 135 6.85 13.15 3.23
C GLY A 135 7.64 14.29 2.57
N ARG A 136 7.05 14.93 1.60
CA ARG A 136 7.66 16.02 0.81
C ARG A 136 7.98 17.26 1.65
N GLY A 137 7.28 17.47 2.76
CA GLY A 137 7.51 18.53 3.74
C GLY A 137 8.39 18.09 4.91
N GLY A 138 8.92 16.86 4.89
CA GLY A 138 9.73 16.31 5.96
C GLY A 138 8.93 15.50 6.99
N GLU A 139 7.68 15.17 6.69
CA GLU A 139 6.83 14.39 7.57
C GLU A 139 7.34 12.95 7.71
N ASP A 140 7.24 12.42 8.93
CA ASP A 140 7.56 11.02 9.22
C ASP A 140 6.36 10.11 8.89
N PHE A 141 6.67 8.90 8.43
CA PHE A 141 5.68 7.87 8.15
C PHE A 141 6.04 6.56 8.83
N TRP A 142 5.06 5.76 9.20
CA TRP A 142 5.26 4.38 9.61
C TRP A 142 5.07 3.44 8.43
N ILE A 143 5.93 2.41 8.35
CA ILE A 143 5.74 1.28 7.43
C ILE A 143 5.26 0.07 8.22
N TYR A 144 4.24 -0.58 7.67
CA TYR A 144 3.67 -1.84 8.15
C TYR A 144 3.74 -2.88 7.04
N ALA A 145 3.81 -4.15 7.42
CA ALA A 145 3.78 -5.23 6.44
C ALA A 145 3.05 -6.49 6.93
N TRP A 146 2.50 -7.20 5.96
CA TRP A 146 2.13 -8.60 6.01
C TRP A 146 3.14 -9.37 5.17
N VAL A 147 3.84 -10.33 5.76
CA VAL A 147 4.86 -11.12 5.09
C VAL A 147 4.43 -12.58 5.11
N ARG A 148 4.35 -13.19 3.93
CA ARG A 148 4.14 -14.63 3.80
C ARG A 148 5.38 -15.34 4.36
N ARG A 149 5.19 -16.13 5.41
CA ARG A 149 6.27 -16.99 5.91
C ARG A 149 6.48 -18.11 4.88
N HIS A 150 7.61 -18.12 4.21
CA HIS A 150 8.08 -19.32 3.58
C HIS A 150 8.36 -20.36 4.68
N ALA A 151 7.88 -21.58 4.52
CA ALA A 151 8.51 -22.68 5.23
C ALA A 151 9.99 -22.64 4.84
N VAL A 152 10.86 -22.40 5.80
CA VAL A 152 12.31 -22.47 5.59
C VAL A 152 12.58 -23.94 5.25
N THR A 153 12.59 -24.26 3.98
CA THR A 153 13.35 -25.41 3.50
C THR A 153 14.80 -24.96 3.67
N GLU A 154 15.47 -25.47 4.67
CA GLU A 154 16.92 -25.38 4.79
C GLU A 154 17.53 -25.95 3.52
N THR A 155 17.69 -25.12 2.52
CA THR A 155 18.56 -25.43 1.39
C THR A 155 19.93 -24.97 1.80
N THR A 156 20.62 -25.84 2.52
CA THR A 156 22.07 -25.84 2.66
C THR A 156 22.67 -25.81 1.25
N GLY A 157 23.34 -24.71 0.90
CA GLY A 157 24.16 -24.66 -0.29
C GLY A 157 23.94 -23.44 -1.14
N CYS A 158 24.61 -22.34 -0.82
CA CYS A 158 25.10 -21.46 -1.87
C CYS A 158 26.00 -22.27 -2.78
N PRO A 159 25.74 -22.41 -4.10
CA PRO A 159 26.73 -22.93 -5.02
C PRO A 159 27.94 -22.00 -4.97
N GLY A 160 29.09 -22.57 -4.61
CA GLY A 160 30.34 -21.85 -4.49
C GLY A 160 30.63 -21.01 -5.73
N ALA A 161 30.98 -19.77 -5.53
CA ALA A 161 31.61 -18.93 -6.51
C ALA A 161 33.00 -19.53 -6.82
N SER A 162 33.05 -20.38 -7.85
CA SER A 162 34.31 -20.70 -8.53
C SER A 162 34.68 -19.45 -9.34
N GLY A 163 35.81 -18.86 -8.95
CA GLY A 163 36.35 -17.66 -9.55
C GLY A 163 36.65 -17.77 -11.02
N GLN A 164 36.57 -16.66 -11.69
CA GLN A 164 37.49 -16.17 -12.74
C GLN A 164 36.97 -14.80 -13.17
N ASP A 165 37.79 -13.94 -13.03
CA ASP A 165 38.67 -13.18 -13.92
C ASP A 165 38.37 -11.67 -13.93
N GLY A 166 39.41 -10.96 -13.55
CA GLY A 166 39.44 -9.53 -13.41
C GLY A 166 39.24 -8.77 -14.71
N ARG A 167 38.29 -7.85 -14.70
CA ARG A 167 38.38 -6.62 -15.51
C ARG A 167 37.96 -5.44 -14.64
N LYS A 168 38.95 -4.64 -14.28
CA LYS A 168 38.77 -3.31 -13.69
C LYS A 168 38.11 -2.42 -14.75
N ALA A 169 36.91 -1.97 -14.49
CA ALA A 169 36.34 -0.81 -15.17
C ALA A 169 36.71 0.41 -14.33
N SER A 170 37.62 1.23 -14.84
CA SER A 170 37.92 2.57 -14.35
C SER A 170 36.82 3.51 -14.84
N TRP A 171 36.20 4.22 -13.92
CA TRP A 171 35.36 5.35 -14.25
C TRP A 171 36.18 6.63 -14.06
N GLU A 172 36.39 7.37 -15.15
CA GLU A 172 36.75 8.78 -15.13
C GLU A 172 35.51 9.64 -15.10
#